data_40b2eb36b69a38838dd1e037fec9bebc
#
_entry.id   40b2eb36b69a38838dd1e037fec9bebc
#
_cell.length_a   1.000
_cell.length_b   1.000
_cell.length_c   1.000
_cell.angle_alpha   90.00
_cell.angle_beta   90.00
_cell.angle_gamma   90.00
#
_symmetry.space_group_name_H-M   'P 1'
#
loop_
_entity.id
_entity.type
_entity.pdbx_description
1 polymer ?
#
loop_
_entity_poly.entity_id
_entity_poly.type
_entity_poly.pdbx_seq_one_letter_code
_entity_poly.pdbx_strand_id
1 'polypeptide(L)'
;MKVLTKNESICIECHQCEEACSAAFFKQVDLDKSCISVARNKIGEINLTTCTQCGACIDVCPVQAITRDKNGIVRINKKACVGCFMCVAACPEDAMMYNKDLIEPFKCISCGICTQACPTGAIEIKDI
;
A
#
# COMPACT_ATOMS: atom_id res chain seq x y z
N MET A 1 6.41 14.08 -6.91
CA MET A 1 5.49 13.08 -6.31
C MET A 1 6.31 11.91 -5.80
N LYS A 2 6.19 11.58 -4.53
CA LYS A 2 6.93 10.48 -3.91
C LYS A 2 6.17 9.18 -4.05
N VAL A 3 6.83 8.17 -4.60
CA VAL A 3 6.24 6.86 -4.87
C VAL A 3 7.15 5.78 -4.30
N LEU A 4 6.54 4.79 -3.63
CA LEU A 4 7.26 3.62 -3.17
C LEU A 4 7.53 2.70 -4.35
N THR A 5 8.80 2.47 -4.66
CA THR A 5 9.23 1.58 -5.75
C THR A 5 9.74 0.27 -5.20
N LYS A 6 9.77 -0.75 -6.04
CA LYS A 6 10.15 -2.10 -5.64
C LYS A 6 11.17 -2.69 -6.60
N ASN A 7 12.03 -3.57 -6.06
CA ASN A 7 12.91 -4.42 -6.85
C ASN A 7 12.80 -5.85 -6.33
N GLU A 8 11.98 -6.65 -6.98
CA GLU A 8 11.66 -8.00 -6.55
C GLU A 8 12.86 -8.94 -6.64
N SER A 9 13.84 -8.61 -7.49
CA SER A 9 15.02 -9.47 -7.70
C SER A 9 15.95 -9.54 -6.49
N ILE A 10 15.93 -8.53 -5.61
CA ILE A 10 16.77 -8.49 -4.42
C ILE A 10 16.00 -8.71 -3.11
N CYS A 11 14.70 -8.93 -3.20
CA CYS A 11 13.86 -9.22 -2.03
C CYS A 11 14.15 -10.62 -1.50
N ILE A 12 14.33 -10.74 -0.18
CA ILE A 12 14.60 -12.02 0.50
C ILE A 12 13.39 -12.59 1.25
N GLU A 13 12.22 -11.98 1.05
CA GLU A 13 10.96 -12.43 1.66
C GLU A 13 11.01 -12.48 3.20
N CYS A 14 11.71 -11.54 3.82
CA CYS A 14 11.82 -11.48 5.28
C CYS A 14 10.59 -10.91 5.99
N HIS A 15 9.67 -10.28 5.24
CA HIS A 15 8.44 -9.64 5.73
C HIS A 15 8.67 -8.47 6.69
N GLN A 16 9.89 -7.98 6.84
CA GLN A 16 10.17 -6.86 7.75
C GLN A 16 9.50 -5.56 7.29
N CYS A 17 9.37 -5.35 5.98
CA CYS A 17 8.66 -4.20 5.42
C CYS A 17 7.17 -4.23 5.80
N GLU A 18 6.55 -5.40 5.74
CA GLU A 18 5.15 -5.59 6.12
C GLU A 18 4.95 -5.36 7.61
N GLU A 19 5.85 -5.89 8.44
CA GLU A 19 5.81 -5.68 9.88
C GLU A 19 5.96 -4.20 10.24
N ALA A 20 6.93 -3.51 9.63
CA ALA A 20 7.16 -2.09 9.87
C ALA A 20 5.97 -1.24 9.43
N CYS A 21 5.38 -1.55 8.29
CA CYS A 21 4.22 -0.83 7.76
C CYS A 21 3.01 -0.99 8.68
N SER A 22 2.69 -2.21 9.08
CA SER A 22 1.53 -2.46 9.94
C SER A 22 1.72 -1.81 11.31
N ALA A 23 2.92 -1.88 11.89
CA ALA A 23 3.23 -1.27 13.18
C ALA A 23 3.09 0.26 13.11
N ALA A 24 3.52 0.89 12.03
CA ALA A 24 3.44 2.34 11.84
C ALA A 24 2.00 2.81 11.58
N PHE A 25 1.25 2.05 10.78
CA PHE A 25 -0.08 2.44 10.31
C PHE A 25 -1.18 2.09 11.34
N PHE A 26 -1.10 0.92 11.96
CA PHE A 26 -2.13 0.39 12.88
C PHE A 26 -1.62 0.19 14.30
N LYS A 27 -0.36 0.50 14.58
CA LYS A 27 0.28 0.35 15.89
C LYS A 27 0.30 -1.08 16.41
N GLN A 28 0.23 -2.06 15.49
CA GLN A 28 0.37 -3.48 15.81
C GLN A 28 1.03 -4.20 14.64
N VAL A 29 1.80 -5.24 14.93
CA VAL A 29 2.43 -6.08 13.90
C VAL A 29 1.41 -7.11 13.43
N ASP A 30 0.88 -6.92 12.21
CA ASP A 30 -0.09 -7.83 11.60
C ASP A 30 0.09 -7.75 10.09
N LEU A 31 0.57 -8.81 9.46
CA LEU A 31 0.86 -8.83 8.04
C LEU A 31 -0.39 -8.61 7.18
N ASP A 32 -1.58 -8.94 7.70
CA ASP A 32 -2.84 -8.68 7.00
C ASP A 32 -3.25 -7.22 7.03
N LYS A 33 -2.56 -6.38 7.78
CA LYS A 33 -2.82 -4.95 7.91
C LYS A 33 -1.68 -4.10 7.39
N SER A 34 -0.88 -4.63 6.46
CA SER A 34 0.21 -3.91 5.80
C SER A 34 -0.27 -3.31 4.48
N CYS A 35 0.21 -2.12 4.16
CA CYS A 35 -0.02 -1.49 2.85
C CYS A 35 0.92 -2.03 1.77
N ILE A 36 1.86 -2.88 2.13
CA ILE A 36 2.74 -3.62 1.23
C ILE A 36 2.42 -5.09 1.37
N SER A 37 2.46 -5.83 0.27
CA SER A 37 2.29 -7.28 0.29
C SER A 37 3.51 -7.96 -0.33
N VAL A 38 4.06 -8.95 0.39
CA VAL A 38 5.13 -9.82 -0.10
C VAL A 38 4.55 -11.22 -0.26
N ALA A 39 4.53 -11.73 -1.48
CA ALA A 39 3.96 -13.03 -1.79
C ALA A 39 4.73 -13.71 -2.90
N ARG A 40 4.50 -15.00 -3.11
CA ARG A 40 5.03 -15.73 -4.26
C ARG A 40 3.92 -16.00 -5.26
N ASN A 41 4.23 -15.88 -6.55
CA ASN A 41 3.29 -16.22 -7.61
C ASN A 41 3.27 -17.73 -7.84
N LYS A 42 2.49 -18.19 -8.83
CA LYS A 42 2.32 -19.63 -9.13
C LYS A 42 3.60 -20.34 -9.53
N ILE A 43 4.58 -19.60 -10.09
CA ILE A 43 5.86 -20.17 -10.50
C ILE A 43 6.95 -20.00 -9.44
N GLY A 44 6.60 -19.50 -8.25
CA GLY A 44 7.51 -19.40 -7.11
C GLY A 44 8.35 -18.15 -7.08
N GLU A 45 8.10 -17.18 -7.95
CA GLU A 45 8.79 -15.89 -7.94
C GLU A 45 8.17 -14.96 -6.90
N ILE A 46 9.01 -14.13 -6.27
CA ILE A 46 8.56 -13.15 -5.28
C ILE A 46 7.86 -11.99 -5.98
N ASN A 47 6.65 -11.68 -5.54
CA ASN A 47 5.88 -10.51 -5.98
C ASN A 47 5.71 -9.55 -4.82
N LEU A 48 6.11 -8.29 -5.05
CA LEU A 48 5.85 -7.20 -4.12
C LEU A 48 4.69 -6.35 -4.65
N THR A 49 3.69 -6.11 -3.82
CA THR A 49 2.55 -5.24 -4.17
C THR A 49 2.71 -3.92 -3.45
N THR A 50 2.83 -2.84 -4.20
CA THR A 50 3.00 -1.48 -3.68
C THR A 50 2.11 -0.50 -4.43
N CYS A 51 1.64 0.54 -3.75
CA CYS A 51 0.84 1.60 -4.37
C CYS A 51 1.73 2.55 -5.17
N THR A 52 1.39 2.79 -6.43
CA THR A 52 2.10 3.71 -7.32
C THR A 52 1.55 5.14 -7.28
N GLN A 53 0.57 5.42 -6.43
CA GLN A 53 -0.09 6.73 -6.32
C GLN A 53 -0.72 7.19 -7.65
N CYS A 54 -1.18 6.25 -8.48
CA CYS A 54 -1.73 6.56 -9.81
C CYS A 54 -3.08 7.30 -9.78
N GLY A 55 -3.85 7.14 -8.70
CA GLY A 55 -5.12 7.85 -8.53
C GLY A 55 -6.33 7.22 -9.20
N ALA A 56 -6.21 6.01 -9.76
CA ALA A 56 -7.37 5.32 -10.36
C ALA A 56 -8.53 5.17 -9.37
N CYS A 57 -8.23 4.98 -8.10
CA CYS A 57 -9.23 4.85 -7.04
C CYS A 57 -10.04 6.13 -6.81
N ILE A 58 -9.47 7.30 -7.09
CA ILE A 58 -10.15 8.59 -6.91
C ILE A 58 -11.39 8.67 -7.78
N ASP A 59 -11.27 8.24 -9.04
CA ASP A 59 -12.32 8.39 -10.04
C ASP A 59 -13.53 7.49 -9.78
N VAL A 60 -13.37 6.41 -9.02
CA VAL A 60 -14.44 5.45 -8.78
C VAL A 60 -15.09 5.60 -7.41
N CYS A 61 -14.57 6.46 -6.54
CA CYS A 61 -15.14 6.62 -5.19
C CYS A 61 -16.45 7.41 -5.26
N PRO A 62 -17.61 6.81 -4.93
CA PRO A 62 -18.92 7.46 -5.08
C PRO A 62 -19.16 8.58 -4.08
N VAL A 63 -18.43 8.60 -2.98
CA VAL A 63 -18.57 9.63 -1.93
C VAL A 63 -17.39 10.59 -1.90
N GLN A 64 -16.48 10.50 -2.87
CA GLN A 64 -15.31 11.35 -2.99
C GLN A 64 -14.44 11.36 -1.72
N ALA A 65 -14.31 10.19 -1.10
CA ALA A 65 -13.50 10.02 0.10
C ALA A 65 -12.00 9.93 -0.20
N ILE A 66 -11.62 9.77 -1.46
CA ILE A 66 -10.23 9.60 -1.89
C ILE A 66 -9.80 10.85 -2.66
N THR A 67 -8.71 11.47 -2.22
CA THR A 67 -8.20 12.70 -2.83
C THR A 67 -6.68 12.65 -2.88
N ARG A 68 -6.11 13.51 -3.74
CA ARG A 68 -4.66 13.67 -3.85
C ARG A 68 -4.23 14.91 -3.08
N ASP A 69 -3.24 14.79 -2.19
CA ASP A 69 -2.75 15.93 -1.43
C ASP A 69 -1.77 16.78 -2.27
N LYS A 70 -1.27 17.85 -1.69
CA LYS A 70 -0.37 18.79 -2.38
C LYS A 70 0.97 18.16 -2.78
N ASN A 71 1.34 17.05 -2.15
CA ASN A 71 2.58 16.33 -2.45
C ASN A 71 2.37 15.21 -3.48
N GLY A 72 1.14 15.06 -4.00
CA GLY A 72 0.80 14.03 -4.95
C GLY A 72 0.42 12.69 -4.33
N ILE A 73 0.36 12.59 -3.01
CA ILE A 73 -0.01 11.35 -2.32
C ILE A 73 -1.54 11.21 -2.32
N VAL A 74 -2.02 10.04 -2.74
CA VAL A 74 -3.44 9.70 -2.74
C VAL A 74 -3.83 9.19 -1.36
N ARG A 75 -4.80 9.84 -0.72
CA ARG A 75 -5.22 9.54 0.66
C ARG A 75 -6.71 9.27 0.73
N ILE A 76 -7.10 8.43 1.68
CA ILE A 76 -8.49 8.09 1.96
C ILE A 76 -8.95 8.85 3.19
N ASN A 77 -10.06 9.59 3.06
CA ASN A 77 -10.73 10.20 4.22
C ASN A 77 -11.65 9.16 4.86
N LYS A 78 -11.19 8.59 5.96
CA LYS A 78 -11.90 7.50 6.65
C LYS A 78 -13.28 7.93 7.15
N LYS A 79 -13.45 9.21 7.46
CA LYS A 79 -14.74 9.74 7.93
C LYS A 79 -15.79 9.80 6.83
N ALA A 80 -15.37 9.98 5.57
CA ALA A 80 -16.26 10.04 4.42
C ALA A 80 -16.48 8.67 3.77
N CYS A 81 -15.56 7.73 3.96
CA CYS A 81 -15.62 6.41 3.34
C CYS A 81 -16.79 5.58 3.88
N VAL A 82 -17.55 4.96 2.96
CA VAL A 82 -18.70 4.12 3.31
C VAL A 82 -18.42 2.62 3.17
N GLY A 83 -17.19 2.23 2.83
CA GLY A 83 -16.79 0.83 2.76
C GLY A 83 -17.36 0.06 1.56
N CYS A 84 -17.61 0.72 0.44
CA CYS A 84 -18.14 0.06 -0.77
C CYS A 84 -17.10 -0.76 -1.53
N PHE A 85 -15.81 -0.53 -1.31
CA PHE A 85 -14.67 -1.23 -1.92
C PHE A 85 -14.57 -1.14 -3.46
N MET A 86 -15.22 -0.18 -4.07
CA MET A 86 -15.07 0.05 -5.52
C MET A 86 -13.62 0.37 -5.89
N CYS A 87 -12.91 1.09 -5.01
CA CYS A 87 -11.50 1.43 -5.19
C CYS A 87 -10.60 0.20 -5.17
N VAL A 88 -10.94 -0.82 -4.39
CA VAL A 88 -10.19 -2.09 -4.34
C VAL A 88 -10.24 -2.78 -5.70
N ALA A 89 -11.42 -2.84 -6.30
CA ALA A 89 -11.61 -3.44 -7.62
C ALA A 89 -10.94 -2.65 -8.74
N ALA A 90 -10.85 -1.32 -8.59
CA ALA A 90 -10.33 -0.44 -9.63
C ALA A 90 -8.80 -0.32 -9.62
N CYS A 91 -8.13 -0.70 -8.53
CA CYS A 91 -6.67 -0.52 -8.41
C CYS A 91 -5.93 -1.46 -9.38
N PRO A 92 -5.16 -0.90 -10.35
CA PRO A 92 -4.45 -1.73 -11.34
C PRO A 92 -3.31 -2.55 -10.74
N GLU A 93 -2.78 -2.12 -9.58
CA GLU A 93 -1.68 -2.79 -8.89
C GLU A 93 -2.16 -3.68 -7.75
N ASP A 94 -3.47 -3.78 -7.51
CA ASP A 94 -4.06 -4.48 -6.35
C ASP A 94 -3.48 -3.99 -5.02
N ALA A 95 -3.13 -2.72 -4.95
CA ALA A 95 -2.46 -2.12 -3.78
C ALA A 95 -3.42 -1.47 -2.80
N MET A 96 -4.72 -1.43 -3.11
CA MET A 96 -5.73 -0.97 -2.17
C MET A 96 -6.11 -2.15 -1.29
N MET A 97 -5.69 -2.11 -0.03
CA MET A 97 -5.82 -3.23 0.90
C MET A 97 -7.12 -3.14 1.70
N TYR A 98 -7.59 -4.27 2.19
CA TYR A 98 -8.76 -4.34 3.06
C TYR A 98 -8.56 -5.44 4.10
N ASN A 99 -9.28 -5.33 5.23
CA ASN A 99 -9.20 -6.30 6.31
C ASN A 99 -10.59 -6.44 6.94
N LYS A 100 -10.94 -7.65 7.37
CA LYS A 100 -12.24 -7.96 7.97
C LYS A 100 -12.55 -7.12 9.22
N ASP A 101 -11.55 -6.62 9.90
CA ASP A 101 -11.69 -5.81 11.12
C ASP A 101 -11.94 -4.33 10.82
N LEU A 102 -11.91 -3.93 9.55
CA LEU A 102 -12.02 -2.54 9.12
C LEU A 102 -13.18 -2.35 8.15
N ILE A 103 -13.88 -1.23 8.28
CA ILE A 103 -14.96 -0.84 7.36
C ILE A 103 -14.37 -0.27 6.08
N GLU A 104 -13.39 0.62 6.22
CA GLU A 104 -12.74 1.27 5.07
C GLU A 104 -11.47 0.54 4.65
N PRO A 105 -11.11 0.59 3.35
CA PRO A 105 -9.82 0.07 2.89
C PRO A 105 -8.68 0.97 3.34
N PHE A 106 -7.44 0.52 3.12
CA PHE A 106 -6.24 1.27 3.42
C PHE A 106 -5.21 1.10 2.31
N LYS A 107 -4.29 2.04 2.19
CA LYS A 107 -3.27 2.03 1.14
C LYS A 107 -2.01 2.75 1.59
N CYS A 108 -0.91 2.50 0.89
CA CYS A 108 0.38 3.15 1.12
C CYS A 108 0.29 4.67 0.90
N ILE A 109 0.85 5.43 1.84
CA ILE A 109 0.93 6.89 1.77
C ILE A 109 2.38 7.37 1.57
N SER A 110 3.26 6.51 1.12
CA SER A 110 4.67 6.81 0.82
C SER A 110 5.43 7.38 2.02
N CYS A 111 5.17 6.88 3.22
CA CYS A 111 5.84 7.37 4.44
C CYS A 111 7.29 6.93 4.56
N GLY A 112 7.69 5.85 3.85
CA GLY A 112 9.08 5.40 3.79
C GLY A 112 9.59 4.58 4.97
N ILE A 113 8.76 4.30 5.98
CA ILE A 113 9.19 3.53 7.16
C ILE A 113 9.66 2.14 6.77
N CYS A 114 8.94 1.48 5.84
CA CYS A 114 9.28 0.14 5.37
C CYS A 114 10.64 0.10 4.66
N THR A 115 11.06 1.18 4.02
CA THR A 115 12.34 1.22 3.30
C THR A 115 13.52 1.10 4.26
N GLN A 116 13.36 1.60 5.49
CA GLN A 116 14.39 1.51 6.53
C GLN A 116 14.46 0.11 7.14
N ALA A 117 13.36 -0.63 7.08
CA ALA A 117 13.28 -1.99 7.62
C ALA A 117 13.79 -3.05 6.64
N CYS A 118 13.83 -2.75 5.33
CA CYS A 118 14.25 -3.71 4.32
C CYS A 118 15.78 -3.86 4.33
N PRO A 119 16.32 -5.06 4.64
CA PRO A 119 17.77 -5.24 4.75
C PRO A 119 18.49 -5.24 3.40
N THR A 120 17.78 -5.51 2.29
CA THR A 120 18.38 -5.61 0.96
C THR A 120 18.14 -4.37 0.09
N GLY A 121 17.33 -3.41 0.57
CA GLY A 121 16.95 -2.25 -0.23
C GLY A 121 16.00 -2.59 -1.38
N ALA A 122 15.21 -3.66 -1.26
CA ALA A 122 14.26 -4.08 -2.29
C ALA A 122 13.14 -3.06 -2.51
N ILE A 123 12.89 -2.20 -1.55
CA ILE A 123 11.90 -1.12 -1.64
C ILE A 123 12.56 0.21 -1.29
N GLU A 124 12.15 1.26 -2.01
CA GLU A 124 12.67 2.61 -1.77
C GLU A 124 11.65 3.65 -2.22
N ILE A 125 11.76 4.85 -1.67
CA ILE A 125 10.94 5.99 -2.09
C ILE A 125 11.70 6.74 -3.18
N LYS A 126 11.04 6.96 -4.31
CA LYS A 126 11.57 7.77 -5.41
C LYS A 126 10.65 8.95 -5.69
N ASP A 127 11.26 10.07 -6.03
CA ASP A 127 10.51 11.26 -6.45
C ASP A 127 10.38 11.23 -7.98
N ILE A 128 9.15 11.16 -8.43
CA ILE A 128 8.82 11.06 -9.87
C ILE A 128 8.22 12.36 -10.37
#